data_c69f27813945b18e621c0ab8f1328f64
#
_entry.id   c69f27813945b18e621c0ab8f1328f64
#
_cell.length_a   1.000
_cell.length_b   1.000
_cell.length_c   1.000
_cell.angle_alpha   90.00
_cell.angle_beta   90.00
_cell.angle_gamma   90.00
#
_symmetry.space_group_name_H-M   'P 1'
#
loop_
_entity.id
_entity.type
_entity.pdbx_description
1 polymer ?
#
loop_
_entity_poly.entity_id
_entity_poly.type
_entity_poly.pdbx_seq_one_letter_code
_entity_poly.pdbx_strand_id
1 'polypeptide(L)'
;YDFIKEDSVSSTYNPSDDELLKLVEEELAKGATKQFIVLHTYGSHFNYRERYPSEDAFFTPDYPMEAERKYRDNLVNAYDNSIRYTDDFLSRLIRMLEKQQVDAAMLYTSDHGEDIFDDSRHLFLHASPVPSYYQLHVPFLIWMSDDYRETYPERWNTAIENKDKNVSSS
;
A
#
# COMPACT_ATOMS: atom_id res chain seq x y z
N TYR A 1 0.65 13.28 -19.90
CA TYR A 1 0.74 12.16 -18.95
C TYR A 1 1.99 11.37 -19.33
N ASP A 2 3.03 11.45 -18.48
CA ASP A 2 4.21 10.61 -18.64
C ASP A 2 3.92 9.32 -17.87
N PHE A 3 3.67 8.23 -18.60
CA PHE A 3 3.65 6.92 -18.01
C PHE A 3 5.09 6.44 -17.94
N ILE A 4 5.65 6.38 -16.73
CA ILE A 4 6.87 5.62 -16.52
C ILE A 4 6.45 4.15 -16.51
N LYS A 5 6.52 3.53 -17.68
CA LYS A 5 6.43 2.08 -17.82
C LYS A 5 7.85 1.56 -17.69
N GLU A 6 8.13 0.76 -16.67
CA GLU A 6 9.22 -0.19 -16.81
C GLU A 6 8.85 -1.16 -17.93
N ASP A 7 9.41 -0.91 -19.12
CA ASP A 7 9.29 -1.83 -20.22
C ASP A 7 10.09 -3.09 -19.93
N SER A 8 9.40 -4.20 -20.02
CA SER A 8 9.92 -5.57 -20.04
C SER A 8 10.52 -6.09 -18.74
N VAL A 9 9.65 -6.40 -17.86
CA VAL A 9 9.98 -7.37 -16.84
C VAL A 9 9.82 -8.76 -17.43
N SER A 10 10.90 -9.52 -17.47
CA SER A 10 10.80 -10.97 -17.69
C SER A 10 9.84 -11.53 -16.63
N SER A 11 9.07 -12.56 -16.94
CA SER A 11 8.11 -13.21 -16.04
C SER A 11 8.71 -13.75 -14.72
N THR A 12 9.97 -13.51 -14.48
CA THR A 12 10.74 -13.92 -13.29
C THR A 12 11.20 -12.74 -12.43
N TYR A 13 11.01 -11.49 -12.87
CA TYR A 13 11.37 -10.31 -12.08
C TYR A 13 10.17 -9.85 -11.27
N ASN A 14 10.34 -9.80 -9.96
CA ASN A 14 9.36 -9.32 -9.01
C ASN A 14 9.93 -8.08 -8.30
N PRO A 15 9.75 -6.88 -8.90
CA PRO A 15 10.37 -5.66 -8.38
C PRO A 15 9.84 -5.36 -6.98
N SER A 16 10.73 -4.85 -6.13
CA SER A 16 10.34 -4.29 -4.86
C SER A 16 9.64 -2.95 -5.07
N ASP A 17 8.58 -2.68 -4.31
CA ASP A 17 7.92 -1.36 -4.31
C ASP A 17 8.89 -0.22 -3.95
N ASP A 18 10.02 -0.53 -3.32
CA ASP A 18 11.09 0.43 -3.01
C ASP A 18 11.68 1.14 -4.24
N GLU A 19 11.63 0.49 -5.41
CA GLU A 19 12.10 1.13 -6.64
C GLU A 19 11.25 2.34 -7.01
N LEU A 20 9.97 2.34 -6.66
CA LEU A 20 9.08 3.48 -6.86
C LEU A 20 9.55 4.73 -6.10
N LEU A 21 10.16 4.57 -4.93
CA LEU A 21 10.69 5.72 -4.17
C LEU A 21 11.79 6.45 -4.93
N LYS A 22 12.66 5.73 -5.62
CA LYS A 22 13.72 6.34 -6.45
C LYS A 22 13.12 7.12 -7.61
N LEU A 23 12.09 6.55 -8.26
CA LEU A 23 11.40 7.23 -9.35
C LEU A 23 10.70 8.51 -8.86
N VAL A 24 10.07 8.46 -7.69
CA VAL A 24 9.47 9.66 -7.08
C VAL A 24 10.54 10.72 -6.80
N GLU A 25 11.68 10.34 -6.24
CA GLU A 25 12.79 11.26 -5.96
C GLU A 25 13.29 11.92 -7.24
N GLU A 26 13.44 11.17 -8.32
CA GLU A 26 13.83 11.68 -9.64
C GLU A 26 12.78 12.64 -10.20
N GLU A 27 11.49 12.33 -10.08
CA GLU A 27 10.41 13.21 -10.53
C GLU A 27 10.37 14.51 -9.73
N LEU A 28 10.48 14.44 -8.40
CA LEU A 28 10.52 15.62 -7.55
C LEU A 28 11.73 16.51 -7.87
N ALA A 29 12.88 15.93 -8.20
CA ALA A 29 14.11 16.66 -8.57
C ALA A 29 13.96 17.47 -9.88
N LYS A 30 12.99 17.14 -10.73
CA LYS A 30 12.70 17.93 -11.95
C LYS A 30 12.15 19.34 -11.66
N GLY A 31 11.68 19.60 -10.45
CA GLY A 31 11.26 20.90 -9.98
C GLY A 31 10.02 21.47 -10.69
N ALA A 32 9.13 20.61 -11.17
CA ALA A 32 7.88 21.07 -11.79
C ALA A 32 6.98 21.77 -10.75
N THR A 33 6.32 22.84 -11.16
CA THR A 33 5.49 23.67 -10.27
C THR A 33 4.22 22.96 -9.78
N LYS A 34 3.75 21.95 -10.52
CA LYS A 34 2.62 21.09 -10.15
C LYS A 34 2.88 19.69 -10.65
N GLN A 35 2.75 18.72 -9.76
CA GLN A 35 2.92 17.30 -10.07
C GLN A 35 1.72 16.53 -9.56
N PHE A 36 1.31 15.53 -10.33
CA PHE A 36 0.38 14.50 -9.92
C PHE A 36 1.01 13.15 -10.23
N ILE A 37 1.37 12.43 -9.19
CA ILE A 37 2.08 11.15 -9.28
C ILE A 37 1.14 10.06 -8.83
N VAL A 38 0.98 9.01 -9.62
CA VAL A 38 0.25 7.79 -9.27
C VAL A 38 1.25 6.66 -9.13
N LEU A 39 1.32 6.09 -7.94
CA LEU A 39 2.13 4.92 -7.64
C LEU A 39 1.23 3.69 -7.59
N HIS A 40 1.53 2.70 -8.41
CA HIS A 40 0.84 1.41 -8.40
C HIS A 40 1.79 0.38 -7.79
N THR A 41 1.55 0.05 -6.53
CA THR A 41 2.35 -0.87 -5.74
C THR A 41 1.85 -2.30 -5.86
N TYR A 42 2.72 -3.27 -5.66
CA TYR A 42 2.32 -4.66 -5.41
C TYR A 42 1.72 -4.83 -4.02
N GLY A 43 2.19 -4.04 -3.04
CA GLY A 43 1.70 -4.09 -1.68
C GLY A 43 1.73 -5.49 -1.08
N SER A 44 0.59 -5.93 -0.58
CA SER A 44 0.42 -7.24 0.07
C SER A 44 -0.17 -8.31 -0.86
N HIS A 45 0.12 -8.24 -2.18
CA HIS A 45 -0.34 -9.27 -3.14
C HIS A 45 0.34 -10.62 -2.88
N PHE A 46 -0.41 -11.71 -3.01
CA PHE A 46 0.13 -13.07 -2.91
C PHE A 46 1.16 -13.35 -4.03
N ASN A 47 2.33 -13.97 -3.82
CA ASN A 47 2.81 -14.60 -2.59
C ASN A 47 3.34 -13.55 -1.58
N TYR A 48 2.74 -13.49 -0.41
CA TYR A 48 3.04 -12.46 0.61
C TYR A 48 4.52 -12.45 1.03
N ARG A 49 5.15 -13.65 1.10
CA ARG A 49 6.54 -13.81 1.53
C ARG A 49 7.55 -13.16 0.58
N GLU A 50 7.14 -12.91 -0.66
CA GLU A 50 7.96 -12.25 -1.69
C GLU A 50 7.85 -10.72 -1.65
N ARG A 51 7.02 -10.17 -0.75
CA ARG A 51 6.74 -8.75 -0.69
C ARG A 51 7.67 -7.97 0.23
N TYR A 52 8.51 -8.65 1.00
CA TYR A 52 9.45 -8.03 1.93
C TYR A 52 10.75 -8.85 2.03
N PRO A 53 11.88 -8.20 2.37
CA PRO A 53 13.15 -8.88 2.63
C PRO A 53 13.05 -9.82 3.83
N SER A 54 13.85 -10.89 3.83
CA SER A 54 13.81 -11.89 4.92
C SER A 54 14.18 -11.31 6.27
N GLU A 55 15.09 -10.35 6.30
CA GLU A 55 15.54 -9.63 7.49
C GLU A 55 14.45 -8.76 8.11
N ASP A 56 13.43 -8.39 7.35
CA ASP A 56 12.31 -7.56 7.81
C ASP A 56 11.13 -8.39 8.33
N ALA A 57 11.24 -9.72 8.29
CA ALA A 57 10.24 -10.61 8.85
C ALA A 57 10.16 -10.44 10.38
N PHE A 58 9.06 -9.89 10.85
CA PHE A 58 8.79 -9.68 12.28
C PHE A 58 7.93 -10.81 12.87
N PHE A 59 6.87 -11.19 12.15
CA PHE A 59 6.00 -12.30 12.54
C PHE A 59 6.50 -13.59 11.93
N THR A 60 6.78 -14.58 12.77
CA THR A 60 7.32 -15.88 12.35
C THR A 60 6.64 -17.03 13.09
N PRO A 61 6.58 -18.24 12.49
CA PRO A 61 7.06 -18.60 11.15
C PRO A 61 6.18 -17.98 10.04
N ASP A 62 6.81 -17.52 8.95
CA ASP A 62 6.16 -16.92 7.78
C ASP A 62 6.32 -17.80 6.51
N TYR A 63 6.63 -19.07 6.72
CA TYR A 63 6.83 -20.09 5.70
C TYR A 63 6.46 -21.46 6.26
N PRO A 64 5.90 -22.41 5.47
CA PRO A 64 5.64 -22.37 4.02
C PRO A 64 4.39 -21.56 3.61
N MET A 65 4.30 -21.25 2.29
CA MET A 65 3.26 -20.41 1.68
C MET A 65 2.26 -21.19 0.84
N GLU A 66 2.13 -22.50 1.05
CA GLU A 66 1.10 -23.29 0.39
C GLU A 66 -0.30 -22.84 0.83
N ALA A 67 -1.19 -22.64 -0.15
CA ALA A 67 -2.57 -22.23 0.06
C ALA A 67 -3.43 -23.33 0.71
N GLU A 68 -3.01 -23.80 1.89
CA GLU A 68 -3.68 -24.83 2.66
C GLU A 68 -3.98 -24.32 4.07
N ARG A 69 -5.16 -24.64 4.58
CA ARG A 69 -5.62 -24.20 5.91
C ARG A 69 -4.68 -24.58 7.05
N LYS A 70 -3.95 -25.69 6.94
CA LYS A 70 -2.98 -26.11 7.97
C LYS A 70 -1.82 -25.13 8.14
N TYR A 71 -1.56 -24.27 7.12
CA TYR A 71 -0.52 -23.24 7.12
C TYR A 71 -1.07 -21.83 7.33
N ARG A 72 -2.33 -21.72 7.79
CA ARG A 72 -2.98 -20.41 7.96
C ARG A 72 -2.14 -19.43 8.79
N ASP A 73 -1.57 -19.87 9.89
CA ASP A 73 -0.80 -19.00 10.78
C ASP A 73 0.48 -18.47 10.08
N ASN A 74 1.12 -19.31 9.26
CA ASN A 74 2.26 -18.89 8.45
C ASN A 74 1.84 -17.85 7.39
N LEU A 75 0.71 -18.09 6.73
CA LEU A 75 0.15 -17.18 5.72
C LEU A 75 -0.23 -15.83 6.34
N VAL A 76 -0.87 -15.83 7.51
CA VAL A 76 -1.20 -14.60 8.24
C VAL A 76 0.07 -13.86 8.64
N ASN A 77 1.07 -14.53 9.22
CA ASN A 77 2.34 -13.92 9.58
C ASN A 77 3.02 -13.25 8.37
N ALA A 78 3.05 -13.93 7.22
CA ALA A 78 3.62 -13.37 6.00
C ALA A 78 2.81 -12.18 5.47
N TYR A 79 1.48 -12.25 5.54
CA TYR A 79 0.60 -11.16 5.15
C TYR A 79 0.82 -9.93 6.06
N ASP A 80 0.85 -10.11 7.37
CA ASP A 80 1.11 -9.03 8.33
C ASP A 80 2.50 -8.41 8.15
N ASN A 81 3.52 -9.22 7.82
CA ASN A 81 4.84 -8.70 7.47
C ASN A 81 4.80 -7.84 6.19
N SER A 82 4.05 -8.25 5.17
CA SER A 82 3.90 -7.48 3.94
C SER A 82 3.18 -6.15 4.17
N ILE A 83 2.17 -6.12 5.05
CA ILE A 83 1.49 -4.88 5.48
C ILE A 83 2.48 -3.95 6.22
N ARG A 84 3.29 -4.48 7.14
CA ARG A 84 4.32 -3.69 7.82
C ARG A 84 5.33 -3.09 6.85
N TYR A 85 5.70 -3.83 5.82
CA TYR A 85 6.62 -3.35 4.79
C TYR A 85 5.99 -2.24 3.93
N THR A 86 4.70 -2.38 3.62
CA THR A 86 3.93 -1.31 2.96
C THR A 86 3.84 -0.05 3.83
N ASP A 87 3.63 -0.20 5.14
CA ASP A 87 3.62 0.92 6.08
C ASP A 87 4.98 1.65 6.13
N ASP A 88 6.09 0.91 6.15
CA ASP A 88 7.44 1.51 6.07
C ASP A 88 7.66 2.23 4.74
N PHE A 89 7.22 1.66 3.62
CA PHE A 89 7.25 2.30 2.30
C PHE A 89 6.51 3.65 2.33
N LEU A 90 5.27 3.68 2.83
CA LEU A 90 4.48 4.91 2.95
C LEU A 90 5.15 5.94 3.89
N SER A 91 5.72 5.48 4.98
CA SER A 91 6.45 6.32 5.92
C SER A 91 7.69 6.97 5.27
N ARG A 92 8.42 6.22 4.45
CA ARG A 92 9.56 6.76 3.68
C ARG A 92 9.13 7.76 2.62
N LEU A 93 8.03 7.49 1.93
CA LEU A 93 7.43 8.41 0.96
C LEU A 93 6.99 9.72 1.63
N ILE A 94 6.30 9.65 2.75
CA ILE A 94 5.90 10.83 3.54
C ILE A 94 7.12 11.66 3.92
N ARG A 95 8.15 11.04 4.50
CA ARG A 95 9.39 11.76 4.86
C ARG A 95 10.09 12.40 3.66
N MET A 96 10.00 11.79 2.48
CA MET A 96 10.53 12.37 1.25
C MET A 96 9.74 13.62 0.84
N LEU A 97 8.41 13.57 0.91
CA LEU A 97 7.55 14.70 0.60
C LEU A 97 7.73 15.85 1.60
N GLU A 98 7.85 15.55 2.90
CA GLU A 98 8.11 16.55 3.95
C GLU A 98 9.40 17.36 3.69
N LYS A 99 10.45 16.70 3.21
CA LYS A 99 11.73 17.35 2.88
C LYS A 99 11.63 18.36 1.74
N GLN A 100 10.60 18.28 0.91
CA GLN A 100 10.40 19.22 -0.20
C GLN A 100 9.93 20.60 0.26
N GLN A 101 9.33 20.71 1.45
CA GLN A 101 8.77 21.97 1.99
C GLN A 101 7.83 22.64 0.98
N VAL A 102 6.89 21.89 0.47
CA VAL A 102 5.87 22.32 -0.51
C VAL A 102 4.49 21.84 -0.09
N ASP A 103 3.46 22.45 -0.68
CA ASP A 103 2.09 21.98 -0.54
C ASP A 103 1.96 20.56 -1.14
N ALA A 104 2.02 19.55 -0.30
CA ALA A 104 1.92 18.16 -0.71
C ALA A 104 0.76 17.43 0.01
N ALA A 105 0.08 16.57 -0.73
CA ALA A 105 -0.90 15.64 -0.17
C ALA A 105 -0.73 14.27 -0.79
N MET A 106 -0.97 13.23 0.00
CA MET A 106 -0.95 11.83 -0.43
C MET A 106 -2.28 11.18 -0.05
N LEU A 107 -2.81 10.38 -0.98
CA LEU A 107 -3.92 9.48 -0.73
C LEU A 107 -3.41 8.05 -0.98
N TYR A 108 -3.64 7.17 -0.03
CA TYR A 108 -3.37 5.75 -0.17
C TYR A 108 -4.64 4.95 0.08
N THR A 109 -4.87 3.97 -0.76
CA THR A 109 -5.91 2.95 -0.55
C THR A 109 -5.48 1.63 -1.20
N SER A 110 -5.93 0.51 -0.65
CA SER A 110 -5.87 -0.76 -1.35
C SER A 110 -7.10 -0.90 -2.26
N ASP A 111 -6.97 -1.64 -3.34
CA ASP A 111 -8.06 -2.00 -4.25
C ASP A 111 -8.96 -3.08 -3.64
N HIS A 112 -8.39 -4.02 -2.89
CA HIS A 112 -9.10 -5.06 -2.14
C HIS A 112 -8.27 -5.55 -0.95
N GLY A 113 -8.90 -6.27 -0.06
CA GLY A 113 -8.25 -7.10 0.96
C GLY A 113 -8.21 -8.56 0.54
N GLU A 114 -7.82 -9.45 1.45
CA GLU A 114 -7.62 -10.87 1.21
C GLU A 114 -8.33 -11.72 2.26
N ASP A 115 -8.88 -12.86 1.85
CA ASP A 115 -9.27 -13.94 2.76
C ASP A 115 -8.07 -14.88 2.97
N ILE A 116 -7.80 -15.22 4.24
CA ILE A 116 -6.76 -16.18 4.61
C ILE A 116 -7.41 -17.23 5.51
N PHE A 117 -8.44 -17.91 5.00
CA PHE A 117 -9.23 -18.90 5.76
C PHE A 117 -9.86 -18.33 7.03
N ASP A 118 -10.35 -17.08 6.99
CA ASP A 118 -10.79 -16.31 8.16
C ASP A 118 -12.13 -16.75 8.71
N ASP A 119 -13.03 -17.25 7.87
CA ASP A 119 -14.36 -17.68 8.26
C ASP A 119 -14.70 -19.13 7.88
N SER A 120 -15.91 -19.54 8.16
CA SER A 120 -16.41 -20.91 7.89
C SER A 120 -16.50 -21.27 6.41
N ARG A 121 -16.41 -20.31 5.51
CA ARG A 121 -16.38 -20.54 4.06
C ARG A 121 -15.01 -21.00 3.57
N HIS A 122 -13.97 -20.82 4.39
CA HIS A 122 -12.59 -21.21 4.10
C HIS A 122 -12.05 -20.61 2.79
N LEU A 123 -12.43 -19.37 2.50
CA LEU A 123 -11.95 -18.66 1.33
C LEU A 123 -10.45 -18.36 1.46
N PHE A 124 -9.80 -18.30 0.32
CA PHE A 124 -8.40 -17.89 0.21
C PHE A 124 -8.24 -16.92 -0.96
N LEU A 125 -7.49 -15.83 -0.74
CA LEU A 125 -7.33 -14.70 -1.66
C LEU A 125 -8.64 -13.91 -1.87
N HIS A 126 -8.77 -13.29 -3.02
CA HIS A 126 -9.92 -12.48 -3.44
C HIS A 126 -10.65 -13.15 -4.64
N ALA A 127 -11.57 -12.43 -5.26
CA ALA A 127 -12.37 -12.90 -6.39
C ALA A 127 -13.42 -13.96 -6.06
N SER A 128 -13.87 -14.06 -4.81
CA SER A 128 -15.05 -14.84 -4.47
C SER A 128 -16.31 -14.21 -5.10
N PRO A 129 -17.26 -15.03 -5.63
CA PRO A 129 -18.55 -14.51 -6.13
C PRO A 129 -19.35 -13.73 -5.07
N VAL A 130 -19.15 -14.05 -3.80
CA VAL A 130 -19.69 -13.30 -2.66
C VAL A 130 -18.50 -12.88 -1.80
N PRO A 131 -18.04 -11.64 -1.94
CA PRO A 131 -16.87 -11.18 -1.20
C PRO A 131 -17.11 -11.20 0.31
N SER A 132 -16.05 -11.37 1.08
CA SER A 132 -16.06 -11.29 2.52
C SER A 132 -15.88 -9.84 3.01
N TYR A 133 -16.11 -9.63 4.31
CA TYR A 133 -15.70 -8.40 4.96
C TYR A 133 -14.20 -8.13 4.79
N TYR A 134 -13.37 -9.17 4.85
CA TYR A 134 -11.91 -9.08 4.73
C TYR A 134 -11.45 -8.63 3.35
N GLN A 135 -12.20 -8.94 2.29
CA GLN A 135 -11.91 -8.45 0.94
C GLN A 135 -12.35 -7.00 0.72
N LEU A 136 -13.40 -6.54 1.42
CA LEU A 136 -14.01 -5.23 1.20
C LEU A 136 -13.50 -4.14 2.15
N HIS A 137 -13.04 -4.52 3.33
CA HIS A 137 -12.57 -3.58 4.34
C HIS A 137 -11.08 -3.29 4.14
N VAL A 138 -10.79 -2.22 3.43
CA VAL A 138 -9.44 -1.80 3.06
C VAL A 138 -9.04 -0.49 3.74
N PRO A 139 -7.74 -0.24 3.93
CA PRO A 139 -7.27 1.03 4.45
C PRO A 139 -7.53 2.17 3.46
N PHE A 140 -7.88 3.32 4.02
CA PHE A 140 -7.95 4.57 3.29
C PHE A 140 -7.25 5.65 4.10
N LEU A 141 -6.14 6.16 3.62
CA LEU A 141 -5.28 7.11 4.32
C LEU A 141 -5.12 8.38 3.50
N ILE A 142 -5.31 9.52 4.15
CA ILE A 142 -4.96 10.84 3.59
C ILE A 142 -3.89 11.45 4.48
N TRP A 143 -2.79 11.87 3.87
CA TRP A 143 -1.75 12.66 4.50
C TRP A 143 -1.62 14.01 3.80
N MET A 144 -1.33 15.04 4.56
CA MET A 144 -1.11 16.41 4.07
C MET A 144 0.09 17.01 4.79
N SER A 145 1.02 17.63 4.03
CA SER A 145 2.14 18.37 4.61
C SER A 145 1.68 19.56 5.48
N ASP A 146 2.54 20.05 6.33
CA ASP A 146 2.25 21.24 7.14
C ASP A 146 1.94 22.43 6.25
N ASP A 147 2.75 22.68 5.21
CA ASP A 147 2.53 23.73 4.23
C ASP A 147 1.15 23.61 3.57
N TYR A 148 0.75 22.38 3.17
CA TYR A 148 -0.58 22.16 2.57
C TYR A 148 -1.71 22.48 3.55
N ARG A 149 -1.56 22.12 4.82
CA ARG A 149 -2.57 22.38 5.87
C ARG A 149 -2.71 23.88 6.15
N GLU A 150 -1.60 24.62 6.11
CA GLU A 150 -1.61 26.08 6.27
C GLU A 150 -2.23 26.76 5.05
N THR A 151 -1.92 26.31 3.84
CA THR A 151 -2.45 26.87 2.59
C THR A 151 -3.95 26.52 2.39
N TYR A 152 -4.37 25.32 2.79
CA TYR A 152 -5.73 24.80 2.56
C TYR A 152 -6.39 24.28 3.84
N PRO A 153 -6.57 25.10 4.88
CA PRO A 153 -7.08 24.66 6.19
C PRO A 153 -8.48 24.04 6.12
N GLU A 154 -9.33 24.50 5.21
CA GLU A 154 -10.68 23.94 5.03
C GLU A 154 -10.64 22.49 4.57
N ARG A 155 -9.69 22.10 3.70
CA ARG A 155 -9.53 20.71 3.23
C ARG A 155 -9.06 19.82 4.37
N TRP A 156 -8.13 20.28 5.17
CA TRP A 156 -7.66 19.60 6.36
C TRP A 156 -8.81 19.38 7.36
N ASN A 157 -9.54 20.42 7.70
CA ASN A 157 -10.67 20.33 8.62
C ASN A 157 -11.74 19.38 8.12
N THR A 158 -12.08 19.43 6.82
CA THR A 158 -13.02 18.49 6.19
C THR A 158 -12.53 17.04 6.31
N ALA A 159 -11.25 16.78 6.08
CA ALA A 159 -10.68 15.43 6.23
C ALA A 159 -10.79 14.93 7.68
N ILE A 160 -10.46 15.78 8.66
CA ILE A 160 -10.58 15.45 10.09
C ILE A 160 -12.03 15.20 10.50
N GLU A 161 -12.99 16.00 10.06
CA GLU A 161 -14.42 15.83 10.36
C GLU A 161 -15.00 14.55 9.77
N ASN A 162 -14.38 14.01 8.73
CA ASN A 162 -14.85 12.81 8.04
C ASN A 162 -14.01 11.55 8.31
N LYS A 163 -12.94 11.64 9.11
CA LYS A 163 -11.99 10.53 9.31
C LYS A 163 -12.60 9.23 9.83
N ASP A 164 -13.71 9.34 10.57
CA ASP A 164 -14.39 8.17 11.16
C ASP A 164 -15.63 7.74 10.35
N LYS A 165 -15.84 8.32 9.17
CA LYS A 165 -16.95 7.95 8.28
C LYS A 165 -16.53 6.82 7.35
N ASN A 166 -17.45 5.86 7.16
CA ASN A 166 -17.28 4.87 6.11
C ASN A 166 -17.35 5.53 4.74
N VAL A 167 -16.38 5.24 3.90
CA VAL A 167 -16.33 5.68 2.51
C VAL A 167 -16.27 4.46 1.59
N SER A 168 -16.68 4.63 0.33
CA SER A 168 -16.61 3.60 -0.69
C SER A 168 -15.86 4.15 -1.89
N SER A 169 -15.13 3.28 -2.58
CA SER A 169 -14.45 3.58 -3.84
C SER A 169 -15.40 3.55 -5.06
N SER A 170 -16.66 3.19 -4.87
CA SER A 170 -17.71 3.11 -5.90
C SER A 170 -18.67 4.28 -5.85
#